data_827329cb6c16cc23e408753bde4599d4
#
_entry.id   827329cb6c16cc23e408753bde4599d4
#
_cell.length_a   1.000
_cell.length_b   1.000
_cell.length_c   1.000
_cell.angle_alpha   90.00
_cell.angle_beta   90.00
_cell.angle_gamma   90.00
#
_symmetry.space_group_name_H-M   'P 1'
#
loop_
_entity.id
_entity.type
_entity.pdbx_description
1 polymer ?
#
loop_
_entity_poly.entity_id
_entity_poly.type
_entity_poly.pdbx_seq_one_letter_code
_entity_poly.pdbx_strand_id
1 'polypeptide(L)'
;EMNNIFVESYSNNIKRTFGGLSYNGCMEMNDNYGSSGDVETLYWTTFGDPSFVVRSATPQQLTVAHDNIMIIGSTQFSVQTNSNESVFALSRDGVLLGVSTADQNGICQIVLDEPVNIPGTLDLVVTSYNHMPYETEINVIAPDGSYMLLDGFSLSSGYEETITFWE
;
A
#
# COMPACT_ATOMS: atom_id res chain seq x y z
N GLU A 1 2.03 -5.35 29.85
CA GLU A 1 3.26 -4.83 29.21
C GLU A 1 3.10 -4.76 27.69
N MET A 2 2.81 -5.87 26.99
CA MET A 2 2.62 -5.88 25.55
C MET A 2 1.55 -4.89 25.06
N ASN A 3 0.48 -4.67 25.81
CA ASN A 3 -0.56 -3.69 25.47
C ASN A 3 -0.07 -2.24 25.54
N ASN A 4 0.78 -1.90 26.49
CA ASN A 4 1.34 -0.56 26.62
C ASN A 4 2.30 -0.26 25.46
N ILE A 5 3.07 -1.24 25.05
CA ILE A 5 4.00 -1.16 23.91
C ILE A 5 3.27 -0.97 22.58
N PHE A 6 2.03 -1.46 22.47
CA PHE A 6 1.20 -1.29 21.27
C PHE A 6 0.72 0.14 21.10
N VAL A 7 0.44 0.83 22.20
CA VAL A 7 -0.15 2.18 22.23
C VAL A 7 0.91 3.26 22.34
N GLU A 8 1.94 3.01 23.14
CA GLU A 8 3.05 3.91 23.34
C GLU A 8 4.28 3.41 22.59
N SER A 9 4.83 4.25 21.76
CA SER A 9 6.01 3.89 21.02
C SER A 9 7.23 4.60 21.53
N TYR A 10 8.34 3.91 21.49
CA TYR A 10 9.64 4.55 21.56
C TYR A 10 9.73 5.56 20.39
N SER A 11 9.89 6.86 20.71
CA SER A 11 9.94 7.95 19.75
C SER A 11 8.65 8.24 18.94
N ASN A 12 7.48 8.09 19.51
CA ASN A 12 6.17 8.39 18.87
C ASN A 12 5.83 7.54 17.62
N ASN A 13 6.52 6.44 17.38
CA ASN A 13 6.22 5.53 16.27
C ASN A 13 5.56 4.26 16.80
N ILE A 14 4.28 4.09 16.57
CA ILE A 14 3.55 2.87 16.91
C ILE A 14 4.17 1.68 16.17
N LYS A 15 4.62 0.67 16.91
CA LYS A 15 5.12 -0.58 16.34
C LYS A 15 3.96 -1.56 16.19
N ARG A 16 3.75 -2.07 15.00
CA ARG A 16 2.67 -3.02 14.67
C ARG A 16 3.19 -4.37 14.19
N THR A 17 4.46 -4.46 13.89
CA THR A 17 5.11 -5.71 13.48
C THR A 17 5.50 -6.54 14.68
N PHE A 18 5.51 -7.87 14.50
CA PHE A 18 5.89 -8.81 15.54
C PHE A 18 7.31 -8.54 16.11
N GLY A 19 8.27 -8.30 15.21
CA GLY A 19 9.63 -7.95 15.63
C GLY A 19 9.70 -6.60 16.34
N GLY A 20 8.95 -5.59 15.83
CA GLY A 20 8.91 -4.27 16.48
C GLY A 20 8.33 -4.32 17.89
N LEU A 21 7.26 -5.10 18.09
CA LEU A 21 6.65 -5.30 19.42
C LEU A 21 7.59 -6.06 20.36
N SER A 22 8.22 -7.13 19.87
CA SER A 22 9.19 -7.89 20.66
C SER A 22 10.38 -7.03 21.09
N TYR A 23 10.92 -6.23 20.17
CA TYR A 23 12.01 -5.31 20.46
C TYR A 23 11.61 -4.24 21.49
N ASN A 24 10.45 -3.58 21.29
CA ASN A 24 9.96 -2.60 22.27
C ASN A 24 9.72 -3.24 23.63
N GLY A 25 9.26 -4.49 23.70
CA GLY A 25 9.10 -5.22 24.95
C GLY A 25 10.42 -5.43 25.69
N CYS A 26 11.47 -5.78 24.97
CA CYS A 26 12.82 -5.90 25.54
C CYS A 26 13.34 -4.56 26.05
N MET A 27 13.15 -3.48 25.27
CA MET A 27 13.58 -2.14 25.68
C MET A 27 12.85 -1.66 26.94
N GLU A 28 11.53 -1.84 27.00
CA GLU A 28 10.72 -1.51 28.19
C GLU A 28 11.19 -2.31 29.42
N MET A 29 11.50 -3.59 29.23
CA MET A 29 12.02 -4.43 30.29
C MET A 29 13.40 -3.95 30.81
N ASN A 30 14.29 -3.56 29.91
CA ASN A 30 15.61 -3.02 30.29
C ASN A 30 15.47 -1.69 31.01
N ASP A 31 14.60 -0.80 30.58
CA ASP A 31 14.39 0.49 31.23
C ASP A 31 13.80 0.33 32.63
N ASN A 32 12.91 -0.63 32.86
CA ASN A 32 12.24 -0.81 34.16
C ASN A 32 13.08 -1.64 35.16
N TYR A 33 13.89 -2.59 34.68
CA TYR A 33 14.58 -3.56 35.52
C TYR A 33 16.12 -3.48 35.44
N GLY A 34 16.66 -2.57 34.61
CA GLY A 34 18.10 -2.37 34.45
C GLY A 34 18.84 -3.66 34.10
N SER A 35 19.92 -3.96 34.81
CA SER A 35 20.76 -5.14 34.56
C SER A 35 20.01 -6.48 34.59
N SER A 36 18.95 -6.60 35.37
CA SER A 36 18.11 -7.80 35.36
C SER A 36 17.29 -7.88 34.04
N GLY A 37 16.80 -6.75 33.53
CA GLY A 37 16.16 -6.66 32.24
C GLY A 37 17.10 -7.02 31.09
N ASP A 38 18.35 -6.55 31.16
CA ASP A 38 19.40 -6.87 30.18
C ASP A 38 19.63 -8.38 30.09
N VAL A 39 19.72 -9.06 31.24
CA VAL A 39 19.89 -10.51 31.29
C VAL A 39 18.71 -11.25 30.68
N GLU A 40 17.49 -10.84 31.02
CA GLU A 40 16.28 -11.46 30.46
C GLU A 40 16.16 -11.23 28.95
N THR A 41 16.58 -10.05 28.48
CA THR A 41 16.59 -9.72 27.03
C THR A 41 17.55 -10.65 26.28
N LEU A 42 18.68 -11.08 26.84
CA LEU A 42 19.60 -12.02 26.20
C LEU A 42 18.97 -13.41 25.96
N TYR A 43 17.97 -13.78 26.75
CA TYR A 43 17.23 -15.04 26.57
C TYR A 43 16.02 -14.92 25.67
N TRP A 44 15.66 -13.70 25.26
CA TRP A 44 14.52 -13.47 24.42
C TRP A 44 14.82 -13.84 22.96
N THR A 45 14.10 -14.80 22.44
CA THR A 45 14.23 -15.26 21.04
C THR A 45 12.92 -15.12 20.30
N THR A 46 12.94 -14.37 19.21
CA THR A 46 11.77 -14.20 18.32
C THR A 46 11.76 -15.30 17.27
N PHE A 47 10.68 -16.08 17.23
CA PHE A 47 10.46 -17.11 16.21
C PHE A 47 9.41 -16.65 15.22
N GLY A 48 9.72 -16.73 13.92
CA GLY A 48 8.83 -16.37 12.83
C GLY A 48 9.30 -15.13 12.07
N ASP A 49 8.43 -14.63 11.18
CA ASP A 49 8.73 -13.45 10.38
C ASP A 49 8.54 -12.17 11.23
N PRO A 50 9.61 -11.40 11.50
CA PRO A 50 9.52 -10.17 12.28
C PRO A 50 8.75 -9.05 11.60
N SER A 51 8.54 -9.13 10.28
CA SER A 51 7.77 -8.13 9.52
C SER A 51 6.25 -8.36 9.61
N PHE A 52 5.81 -9.51 10.13
CA PHE A 52 4.39 -9.83 10.26
C PHE A 52 3.64 -8.80 11.12
N VAL A 53 2.56 -8.25 10.59
CA VAL A 53 1.75 -7.25 11.29
C VAL A 53 0.79 -7.94 12.24
N VAL A 54 0.93 -7.63 13.54
CA VAL A 54 0.08 -8.17 14.60
C VAL A 54 -1.22 -7.36 14.67
N ARG A 55 -2.35 -8.02 14.55
CA ARG A 55 -3.66 -7.40 14.71
C ARG A 55 -4.03 -7.29 16.18
N SER A 56 -4.45 -6.11 16.61
CA SER A 56 -4.77 -5.80 18.02
C SER A 56 -6.25 -5.78 18.34
N ALA A 57 -7.12 -5.91 17.34
CA ALA A 57 -8.57 -5.91 17.48
C ALA A 57 -9.22 -6.89 16.51
N THR A 58 -10.47 -7.23 16.75
CA THR A 58 -11.30 -7.97 15.78
C THR A 58 -11.38 -7.18 14.49
N PRO A 59 -11.00 -7.77 13.33
CA PRO A 59 -11.03 -7.07 12.06
C PRO A 59 -12.42 -6.57 11.70
N GLN A 60 -12.50 -5.32 11.25
CA GLN A 60 -13.73 -4.68 10.80
C GLN A 60 -13.83 -4.76 9.28
N GLN A 61 -15.03 -4.57 8.74
CA GLN A 61 -15.22 -4.49 7.29
C GLN A 61 -14.77 -3.11 6.78
N LEU A 62 -14.03 -3.11 5.67
CA LEU A 62 -13.81 -1.90 4.89
C LEU A 62 -15.06 -1.60 4.07
N THR A 63 -15.50 -0.34 4.11
CA THR A 63 -16.44 0.20 3.15
C THR A 63 -15.64 0.91 2.09
N VAL A 64 -15.70 0.42 0.85
CA VAL A 64 -14.93 0.95 -0.27
C VAL A 64 -15.87 1.45 -1.36
N ALA A 65 -15.70 2.70 -1.76
CA ALA A 65 -16.43 3.32 -2.86
C ALA A 65 -15.45 3.61 -4.01
N HIS A 66 -15.75 3.11 -5.19
CA HIS A 66 -14.97 3.31 -6.41
C HIS A 66 -15.83 3.08 -7.64
N ASP A 67 -15.37 3.50 -8.80
CA ASP A 67 -15.98 3.15 -10.07
C ASP A 67 -15.60 1.70 -10.45
N ASN A 68 -16.54 0.98 -11.08
CA ASN A 68 -16.29 -0.38 -11.55
C ASN A 68 -15.62 -0.40 -12.94
N ILE A 69 -15.39 0.77 -13.51
CA ILE A 69 -14.90 0.94 -14.87
C ILE A 69 -13.75 1.94 -14.87
N MET A 70 -12.72 1.63 -15.63
CA MET A 70 -11.61 2.52 -15.96
C MET A 70 -11.51 2.67 -17.48
N ILE A 71 -11.26 3.87 -17.96
CA ILE A 71 -11.11 4.13 -19.40
C ILE A 71 -9.65 3.91 -19.80
N ILE A 72 -9.44 3.31 -20.99
CA ILE A 72 -8.11 3.18 -21.60
C ILE A 72 -7.44 4.56 -21.68
N GLY A 73 -6.13 4.60 -21.38
CA GLY A 73 -5.34 5.82 -21.33
C GLY A 73 -5.36 6.53 -19.98
N SER A 74 -6.15 6.04 -19.03
CA SER A 74 -6.13 6.59 -17.66
C SER A 74 -4.83 6.26 -16.95
N THR A 75 -4.33 7.25 -16.23
CA THR A 75 -3.14 7.16 -15.37
C THR A 75 -3.47 7.24 -13.88
N GLN A 76 -4.74 7.42 -13.55
CA GLN A 76 -5.19 7.59 -12.16
C GLN A 76 -6.53 6.89 -11.94
N PHE A 77 -6.72 6.39 -10.72
CA PHE A 77 -7.98 5.77 -10.29
C PHE A 77 -8.35 6.23 -8.88
N SER A 78 -9.55 6.77 -8.72
CA SER A 78 -10.04 7.30 -7.43
C SER A 78 -10.75 6.23 -6.63
N VAL A 79 -10.40 6.11 -5.35
CA VAL A 79 -11.04 5.20 -4.39
C VAL A 79 -11.22 5.91 -3.07
N GLN A 80 -12.32 5.63 -2.38
CA GLN A 80 -12.60 6.14 -1.05
C GLN A 80 -12.92 5.01 -0.08
N THR A 81 -12.42 5.09 1.15
CA THR A 81 -12.71 4.15 2.22
C THR A 81 -13.15 4.86 3.51
N ASN A 82 -13.65 4.07 4.44
CA ASN A 82 -13.95 4.52 5.81
C ASN A 82 -12.72 4.51 6.74
N SER A 83 -11.51 4.30 6.21
CA SER A 83 -10.27 4.28 7.00
C SER A 83 -9.16 5.10 6.35
N ASN A 84 -8.58 6.03 7.10
CA ASN A 84 -7.46 6.86 6.67
C ASN A 84 -6.09 6.15 6.71
N GLU A 85 -6.04 4.91 7.18
CA GLU A 85 -4.84 4.07 7.17
C GLU A 85 -4.86 3.05 6.02
N SER A 86 -5.76 3.22 5.05
CA SER A 86 -5.89 2.30 3.93
C SER A 86 -4.76 2.44 2.94
N VAL A 87 -4.32 1.30 2.43
CA VAL A 87 -3.37 1.17 1.32
C VAL A 87 -4.11 0.51 0.17
N PHE A 88 -3.97 1.08 -1.01
CA PHE A 88 -4.63 0.67 -2.24
C PHE A 88 -3.59 0.17 -3.23
N ALA A 89 -3.88 -0.93 -3.88
CA ALA A 89 -3.06 -1.48 -4.94
C ALA A 89 -3.92 -1.85 -6.14
N LEU A 90 -3.49 -1.46 -7.32
CA LEU A 90 -4.01 -1.95 -8.60
C LEU A 90 -2.99 -2.85 -9.24
N SER A 91 -3.42 -4.01 -9.71
CA SER A 91 -2.57 -4.97 -10.40
C SER A 91 -3.29 -5.59 -11.60
N ARG A 92 -2.52 -6.19 -12.50
CA ARG A 92 -3.01 -6.99 -13.63
C ARG A 92 -2.15 -8.23 -13.76
N ASP A 93 -2.78 -9.40 -13.77
CA ASP A 93 -2.08 -10.69 -13.92
C ASP A 93 -0.92 -10.87 -12.92
N GLY A 94 -1.09 -10.35 -11.69
CA GLY A 94 -0.07 -10.36 -10.64
C GLY A 94 1.03 -9.30 -10.79
N VAL A 95 0.98 -8.43 -11.79
CA VAL A 95 1.89 -7.29 -11.95
C VAL A 95 1.28 -6.05 -11.32
N LEU A 96 1.99 -5.43 -10.40
CA LEU A 96 1.59 -4.21 -9.73
C LEU A 96 1.68 -3.03 -10.69
N LEU A 97 0.60 -2.26 -10.83
CA LEU A 97 0.51 -1.08 -11.71
C LEU A 97 0.58 0.23 -10.93
N GLY A 98 0.14 0.24 -9.69
CA GLY A 98 0.21 1.41 -8.84
C GLY A 98 -0.20 1.11 -7.40
N VAL A 99 0.41 1.84 -6.46
CA VAL A 99 0.11 1.78 -5.02
C VAL A 99 -0.01 3.18 -4.47
N SER A 100 -1.01 3.40 -3.64
CA SER A 100 -1.18 4.68 -2.94
C SER A 100 -1.81 4.47 -1.56
N THR A 101 -1.73 5.48 -0.72
CA THR A 101 -2.30 5.49 0.63
C THR A 101 -3.44 6.49 0.73
N ALA A 102 -4.40 6.22 1.60
CA ALA A 102 -5.48 7.14 1.90
C ALA A 102 -4.96 8.46 2.50
N ASP A 103 -5.67 9.53 2.21
CA ASP A 103 -5.56 10.79 2.94
C ASP A 103 -6.32 10.71 4.30
N GLN A 104 -6.35 11.82 5.04
CA GLN A 104 -7.03 11.91 6.33
C GLN A 104 -8.55 11.65 6.26
N ASN A 105 -9.16 11.78 5.07
CA ASN A 105 -10.58 11.55 4.81
C ASN A 105 -10.88 10.16 4.25
N GLY A 106 -9.87 9.30 4.12
CA GLY A 106 -9.99 7.99 3.50
C GLY A 106 -10.03 8.03 1.97
N ILE A 107 -9.70 9.15 1.35
CA ILE A 107 -9.69 9.32 -0.10
C ILE A 107 -8.30 9.06 -0.64
N CYS A 108 -8.23 8.36 -1.77
CA CYS A 108 -7.00 8.07 -2.46
C CYS A 108 -7.16 8.25 -3.97
N GLN A 109 -6.13 8.77 -4.60
CA GLN A 109 -5.95 8.71 -6.03
C GLN A 109 -4.76 7.79 -6.32
N ILE A 110 -5.03 6.59 -6.82
CA ILE A 110 -3.99 5.65 -7.20
C ILE A 110 -3.39 6.16 -8.49
N VAL A 111 -2.12 6.54 -8.45
CA VAL A 111 -1.35 6.95 -9.63
C VAL A 111 -0.70 5.71 -10.21
N LEU A 112 -0.84 5.50 -11.51
CA LEU A 112 -0.24 4.38 -12.22
C LEU A 112 1.09 4.82 -12.82
N ASP A 113 2.06 3.92 -12.81
CA ASP A 113 3.40 4.16 -13.39
C ASP A 113 3.32 4.38 -14.91
N GLU A 114 2.38 3.69 -15.56
CA GLU A 114 2.08 3.82 -17.00
C GLU A 114 0.57 3.84 -17.25
N PRO A 115 0.11 4.51 -18.33
CA PRO A 115 -1.31 4.48 -18.71
C PRO A 115 -1.77 3.05 -19.00
N VAL A 116 -3.01 2.72 -18.61
CA VAL A 116 -3.60 1.42 -18.95
C VAL A 116 -4.08 1.44 -20.39
N ASN A 117 -3.31 0.85 -21.29
CA ASN A 117 -3.55 0.91 -22.75
C ASN A 117 -4.28 -0.31 -23.33
N ILE A 118 -4.54 -1.33 -22.55
CA ILE A 118 -5.16 -2.58 -23.00
C ILE A 118 -6.46 -2.82 -22.24
N PRO A 119 -7.60 -3.09 -22.94
CA PRO A 119 -8.84 -3.50 -22.29
C PRO A 119 -8.65 -4.78 -21.47
N GLY A 120 -9.51 -5.01 -20.50
CA GLY A 120 -9.49 -6.21 -19.66
C GLY A 120 -9.82 -5.88 -18.22
N THR A 121 -9.34 -6.70 -17.30
CA THR A 121 -9.63 -6.58 -15.88
C THR A 121 -8.39 -6.17 -15.11
N LEU A 122 -8.55 -5.33 -14.10
CA LEU A 122 -7.56 -5.01 -13.07
C LEU A 122 -8.07 -5.50 -11.73
N ASP A 123 -7.16 -5.97 -10.88
CA ASP A 123 -7.46 -6.33 -9.50
C ASP A 123 -7.21 -5.12 -8.61
N LEU A 124 -8.25 -4.67 -7.89
CA LEU A 124 -8.16 -3.67 -6.84
C LEU A 124 -8.13 -4.37 -5.49
N VAL A 125 -7.05 -4.18 -4.75
CA VAL A 125 -6.91 -4.66 -3.37
C VAL A 125 -6.77 -3.47 -2.45
N VAL A 126 -7.59 -3.44 -1.39
CA VAL A 126 -7.54 -2.41 -0.36
C VAL A 126 -7.34 -3.06 0.99
N THR A 127 -6.31 -2.62 1.70
CA THR A 127 -6.00 -3.11 3.04
C THR A 127 -5.94 -1.97 4.03
N SER A 128 -6.29 -2.24 5.29
CA SER A 128 -6.11 -1.30 6.39
C SER A 128 -5.87 -2.05 7.70
N TYR A 129 -5.23 -1.37 8.65
CA TYR A 129 -4.95 -1.96 9.95
C TYR A 129 -6.23 -2.32 10.68
N ASN A 130 -6.29 -3.53 11.25
CA ASN A 130 -7.48 -4.09 11.92
C ASN A 130 -8.75 -4.14 11.05
N HIS A 131 -8.61 -4.21 9.72
CA HIS A 131 -9.71 -4.43 8.80
C HIS A 131 -9.51 -5.71 7.99
N MET A 132 -10.60 -6.26 7.51
CA MET A 132 -10.56 -7.33 6.50
C MET A 132 -10.15 -6.72 5.15
N PRO A 133 -9.27 -7.37 4.39
CA PRO A 133 -8.96 -6.91 3.03
C PRO A 133 -10.22 -6.82 2.17
N TYR A 134 -10.28 -5.81 1.32
CA TYR A 134 -11.29 -5.69 0.28
C TYR A 134 -10.63 -5.99 -1.06
N GLU A 135 -11.24 -6.86 -1.85
CA GLU A 135 -10.73 -7.27 -3.16
C GLU A 135 -11.87 -7.21 -4.17
N THR A 136 -11.60 -6.63 -5.32
CA THR A 136 -12.57 -6.54 -6.43
C THR A 136 -11.86 -6.36 -7.76
N GLU A 137 -12.62 -6.58 -8.84
CA GLU A 137 -12.16 -6.38 -10.21
C GLU A 137 -12.69 -5.05 -10.77
N ILE A 138 -11.84 -4.35 -11.51
CA ILE A 138 -12.16 -3.12 -12.24
C ILE A 138 -12.05 -3.42 -13.74
N ASN A 139 -13.11 -3.13 -14.50
CA ASN A 139 -13.13 -3.34 -15.94
C ASN A 139 -12.48 -2.16 -16.67
N VAL A 140 -11.46 -2.44 -17.45
CA VAL A 140 -10.86 -1.46 -18.37
C VAL A 140 -11.53 -1.57 -19.71
N ILE A 141 -12.17 -0.49 -20.14
CA ILE A 141 -12.91 -0.43 -21.39
C ILE A 141 -12.39 0.69 -22.31
N ALA A 142 -12.57 0.49 -23.61
CA ALA A 142 -12.38 1.56 -24.57
C ALA A 142 -13.50 2.61 -24.43
N PRO A 143 -13.22 3.90 -24.66
CA PRO A 143 -14.27 4.90 -24.75
C PRO A 143 -15.23 4.58 -25.91
N ASP A 144 -16.50 4.99 -25.77
CA ASP A 144 -17.47 4.84 -26.83
C ASP A 144 -17.05 5.66 -28.06
N GLY A 145 -16.95 5.00 -29.22
CA GLY A 145 -16.57 5.62 -30.49
C GLY A 145 -15.12 5.36 -30.91
N SER A 146 -14.67 6.06 -31.94
CA SER A 146 -13.29 5.97 -32.40
C SER A 146 -12.35 6.73 -31.45
N TYR A 147 -11.31 6.07 -30.99
CA TYR A 147 -10.29 6.69 -30.16
C TYR A 147 -8.89 6.39 -30.74
N MET A 148 -7.95 7.26 -30.43
CA MET A 148 -6.54 7.07 -30.76
C MET A 148 -5.71 7.20 -29.48
N LEU A 149 -4.79 6.28 -29.29
CA LEU A 149 -3.75 6.35 -28.28
C LEU A 149 -2.43 6.67 -28.96
N LEU A 150 -1.67 7.61 -28.42
CA LEU A 150 -0.30 7.85 -28.83
C LEU A 150 0.59 6.86 -28.10
N ASP A 151 1.04 5.83 -28.83
CA ASP A 151 1.91 4.77 -28.27
C ASP A 151 3.40 5.19 -28.22
N GLY A 152 3.72 6.27 -28.90
CA GLY A 152 5.05 6.86 -28.93
C GLY A 152 5.28 7.67 -30.19
N PHE A 153 6.24 8.56 -30.14
CA PHE A 153 6.72 9.26 -31.33
C PHE A 153 8.24 9.42 -31.27
N SER A 154 8.87 9.42 -32.43
CA SER A 154 10.28 9.76 -32.56
C SER A 154 10.43 10.93 -33.53
N LEU A 155 11.24 11.90 -33.17
CA LEU A 155 11.63 13.00 -34.04
C LEU A 155 13.06 12.72 -34.50
N SER A 156 13.25 12.57 -35.82
CA SER A 156 14.58 12.60 -36.41
C SER A 156 14.79 13.95 -37.10
N SER A 157 15.73 14.75 -36.65
CA SER A 157 16.24 15.86 -37.45
C SER A 157 17.13 15.24 -38.53
N GLY A 158 17.08 15.73 -39.74
CA GLY A 158 17.95 15.24 -40.82
C GLY A 158 19.46 15.43 -40.60
N TYR A 159 19.88 15.80 -39.44
CA TYR A 159 21.23 15.78 -38.86
C TYR A 159 21.22 14.69 -37.79
N GLU A 160 22.17 13.79 -37.80
CA GLU A 160 22.34 12.52 -37.03
C GLU A 160 22.03 12.55 -35.51
N GLU A 161 21.18 13.45 -34.98
CA GLU A 161 20.75 13.48 -33.59
C GLU A 161 19.28 13.11 -33.44
N THR A 162 19.04 12.01 -32.78
CA THR A 162 17.69 11.59 -32.33
C THR A 162 17.38 12.30 -31.02
N ILE A 163 16.38 13.17 -31.04
CA ILE A 163 15.87 13.77 -29.79
C ILE A 163 14.75 12.88 -29.26
N THR A 164 14.98 12.25 -28.14
CA THR A 164 13.97 11.48 -27.40
C THR A 164 13.44 12.37 -26.28
N PHE A 165 12.14 12.60 -26.28
CA PHE A 165 11.44 13.22 -25.16
C PHE A 165 10.86 12.12 -24.28
N TRP A 166 11.21 12.19 -23.02
CA TRP A 166 10.61 11.34 -21.98
C TRP A 166 9.67 12.23 -21.18
N GLU A 167 8.40 11.88 -21.09
CA GLU A 167 7.48 12.40 -20.09
C GLU A 167 7.42 11.47 -18.89
#